data_958f8b632b0085c623736b0e008be7aa
#
_entry.id   958f8b632b0085c623736b0e008be7aa
#
_cell.length_a   1.000
_cell.length_b   1.000
_cell.length_c   1.000
_cell.angle_alpha   90.00
_cell.angle_beta   90.00
_cell.angle_gamma   90.00
#
_symmetry.space_group_name_H-M   'P 1'
#
loop_
_entity.id
_entity.type
_entity.pdbx_description
1 polymer ?
#
loop_
_entity_poly.entity_id
_entity_poly.type
_entity_poly.pdbx_seq_one_letter_code
_entity_poly.pdbx_strand_id
1 'polypeptide(L)'
;MSNSKLVDYTILSPNKTSPRNSAIKKITIHHMAGFMTVEECGAMFAKTSRQASSNYAVDNDGRVGMYVEEKDRSWCSSNPENDHQAITIEVANLTGAPDWKVSDTAMEKLIELCTDICRRNNIEKLNFTGDKNGNLTMHKWFAATPVPDRISKANSRISPPRSTSG
;
A
#
# COMPACT_ATOMS: atom_id res chain seq x y z
N MET A 1 2.33 1.07 -16.89
CA MET A 1 1.78 0.92 -15.53
C MET A 1 0.45 1.65 -15.45
N SER A 2 -0.55 0.97 -14.96
CA SER A 2 -1.90 1.52 -14.76
C SER A 2 -2.18 1.69 -13.28
N ASN A 3 -3.08 2.64 -12.95
CA ASN A 3 -3.54 2.82 -11.58
C ASN A 3 -4.69 1.88 -11.26
N SER A 4 -4.94 1.64 -9.97
CA SER A 4 -6.07 0.83 -9.53
C SER A 4 -7.41 1.48 -9.85
N LYS A 5 -8.37 0.69 -10.29
CA LYS A 5 -9.75 1.14 -10.50
C LYS A 5 -10.56 1.20 -9.21
N LEU A 6 -9.98 0.74 -8.10
CA LEU A 6 -10.63 0.78 -6.78
C LEU A 6 -10.56 2.15 -6.12
N VAL A 7 -9.88 3.11 -6.72
CA VAL A 7 -9.68 4.45 -6.16
C VAL A 7 -10.99 5.22 -6.11
N ASP A 8 -11.30 5.74 -4.92
CA ASP A 8 -12.50 6.56 -4.66
C ASP A 8 -12.18 8.06 -4.64
N TYR A 9 -10.94 8.42 -4.32
CA TYR A 9 -10.50 9.80 -4.15
C TYR A 9 -9.07 9.97 -4.62
N THR A 10 -8.80 11.02 -5.39
CA THR A 10 -7.47 11.31 -5.89
C THR A 10 -7.07 12.74 -5.59
N ILE A 11 -5.91 12.92 -4.98
CA ILE A 11 -5.20 14.19 -4.89
C ILE A 11 -3.72 13.90 -5.07
N LEU A 12 -3.12 14.40 -6.15
CA LEU A 12 -1.73 14.08 -6.45
C LEU A 12 -0.78 14.93 -5.61
N SER A 13 0.15 14.25 -4.95
CA SER A 13 1.19 14.87 -4.13
C SER A 13 2.37 15.32 -5.00
N PRO A 14 3.00 16.48 -4.69
CA PRO A 14 4.26 16.86 -5.29
C PRO A 14 5.45 16.05 -4.77
N ASN A 15 5.28 15.33 -3.66
CA ASN A 15 6.35 14.58 -3.00
C ASN A 15 6.52 13.22 -3.67
N LYS A 16 7.08 13.24 -4.87
CA LYS A 16 7.27 12.02 -5.68
C LYS A 16 8.52 12.14 -6.52
N THR A 17 8.99 11.00 -6.98
CA THR A 17 10.04 10.93 -8.01
C THR A 17 9.42 10.32 -9.27
N SER A 18 9.48 11.02 -10.38
CA SER A 18 8.85 10.61 -11.64
C SER A 18 9.89 10.50 -12.76
N PRO A 19 9.88 9.38 -13.51
CA PRO A 19 9.20 8.13 -13.19
C PRO A 19 10.00 7.30 -12.16
N ARG A 20 9.39 6.21 -11.67
CA ARG A 20 10.16 5.23 -10.90
C ARG A 20 11.20 4.57 -11.80
N ASN A 21 12.31 4.12 -11.23
CA ASN A 21 13.41 3.53 -11.98
C ASN A 21 13.42 2.00 -11.97
N SER A 22 12.35 1.38 -11.55
CA SER A 22 12.24 -0.08 -11.44
C SER A 22 10.83 -0.55 -11.77
N ALA A 23 10.70 -1.81 -12.18
CA ALA A 23 9.42 -2.47 -12.22
C ALA A 23 8.86 -2.61 -10.79
N ILE A 24 7.55 -2.67 -10.68
CA ILE A 24 6.88 -2.88 -9.40
C ILE A 24 6.98 -4.38 -9.05
N LYS A 25 7.63 -4.67 -7.92
CA LYS A 25 7.95 -6.04 -7.50
C LYS A 25 7.39 -6.37 -6.11
N LYS A 26 6.95 -5.37 -5.36
CA LYS A 26 6.53 -5.53 -3.97
C LYS A 26 5.48 -4.51 -3.55
N ILE A 27 4.91 -4.74 -2.39
CA ILE A 27 4.00 -3.82 -1.71
C ILE A 27 4.58 -3.50 -0.34
N THR A 28 4.59 -2.22 0.02
CA THR A 28 4.99 -1.77 1.35
C THR A 28 3.80 -1.10 2.04
N ILE A 29 3.46 -1.59 3.23
CA ILE A 29 2.31 -1.11 3.99
C ILE A 29 2.78 -0.30 5.20
N HIS A 30 2.17 0.86 5.38
CA HIS A 30 2.37 1.75 6.53
C HIS A 30 1.08 1.98 7.26
N HIS A 31 1.14 2.28 8.56
CA HIS A 31 -0.01 2.86 9.24
C HIS A 31 -0.02 4.38 9.12
N MET A 32 -1.22 4.94 9.09
CA MET A 32 -1.37 6.39 9.24
C MET A 32 -1.01 6.85 10.65
N ALA A 33 -0.94 5.94 11.61
CA ALA A 33 -0.82 6.22 13.04
C ALA A 33 -1.96 7.12 13.55
N GLY A 34 -3.18 6.91 13.03
CA GLY A 34 -4.35 7.71 13.37
C GLY A 34 -5.59 7.32 12.57
N PHE A 35 -6.65 8.08 12.77
CA PHE A 35 -7.99 7.85 12.20
C PHE A 35 -8.25 8.68 10.94
N MET A 36 -7.21 9.09 10.24
CA MET A 36 -7.38 9.98 9.09
C MET A 36 -8.21 9.33 7.98
N THR A 37 -9.11 10.12 7.40
CA THR A 37 -9.78 9.77 6.15
C THR A 37 -8.79 9.88 5.00
N VAL A 38 -9.16 9.33 3.83
CA VAL A 38 -8.31 9.47 2.64
C VAL A 38 -8.13 10.94 2.24
N GLU A 39 -9.13 11.79 2.47
CA GLU A 39 -9.04 13.23 2.22
C GLU A 39 -8.02 13.90 3.14
N GLU A 40 -8.06 13.58 4.43
CA GLU A 40 -7.14 14.15 5.41
C GLU A 40 -5.70 13.71 5.17
N CYS A 41 -5.50 12.43 4.88
CA CYS A 41 -4.21 11.88 4.54
C CYS A 41 -3.65 12.54 3.27
N GLY A 42 -4.50 12.68 2.25
CA GLY A 42 -4.12 13.34 0.99
C GLY A 42 -3.76 14.80 1.17
N ALA A 43 -4.51 15.53 1.99
CA ALA A 43 -4.21 16.92 2.28
C ALA A 43 -2.83 17.09 2.96
N MET A 44 -2.47 16.15 3.82
CA MET A 44 -1.16 16.13 4.46
C MET A 44 -0.05 15.90 3.43
N PHE A 45 -0.20 14.92 2.55
CA PHE A 45 0.80 14.61 1.53
C PHE A 45 0.84 15.62 0.38
N ALA A 46 -0.19 16.44 0.21
CA ALA A 46 -0.19 17.51 -0.79
C ALA A 46 0.74 18.66 -0.43
N LYS A 47 1.18 18.75 0.82
CA LYS A 47 2.10 19.79 1.27
C LYS A 47 3.54 19.41 0.93
N THR A 48 4.25 20.28 0.21
CA THR A 48 5.67 20.07 -0.10
C THR A 48 6.52 19.96 1.17
N SER A 49 6.16 20.72 2.20
CA SER A 49 6.86 20.69 3.49
C SER A 49 6.80 19.34 4.20
N ARG A 50 5.83 18.50 3.87
CA ARG A 50 5.69 17.16 4.47
C ARG A 50 6.82 16.22 4.06
N GLN A 51 7.39 16.38 2.86
CA GLN A 51 8.47 15.55 2.35
C GLN A 51 8.17 14.04 2.40
N ALA A 52 6.90 13.69 2.28
CA ALA A 52 6.42 12.30 2.34
C ALA A 52 5.15 12.13 1.51
N SER A 53 4.91 10.91 1.05
CA SER A 53 3.70 10.52 0.33
C SER A 53 3.55 9.00 0.30
N SER A 54 2.42 8.52 -0.19
CA SER A 54 2.21 7.13 -0.55
C SER A 54 1.49 7.05 -1.89
N ASN A 55 1.57 5.89 -2.55
CA ASN A 55 0.79 5.68 -3.76
C ASN A 55 -0.70 5.66 -3.42
N TYR A 56 -1.08 4.87 -2.44
CA TYR A 56 -2.47 4.69 -2.02
C TYR A 56 -2.65 4.83 -0.52
N ALA A 57 -3.89 4.97 -0.11
CA ALA A 57 -4.31 4.86 1.28
C ALA A 57 -5.66 4.13 1.37
N VAL A 58 -5.90 3.48 2.50
CA VAL A 58 -7.19 2.87 2.82
C VAL A 58 -7.62 3.38 4.19
N ASP A 59 -8.80 4.00 4.27
CA ASP A 59 -9.32 4.51 5.53
C ASP A 59 -10.24 3.48 6.23
N ASN A 60 -10.74 3.86 7.41
CA ASN A 60 -11.56 2.97 8.23
C ASN A 60 -12.90 2.59 7.58
N ASP A 61 -13.36 3.38 6.63
CA ASP A 61 -14.60 3.13 5.88
C ASP A 61 -14.35 2.27 4.64
N GLY A 62 -13.10 1.88 4.38
CA GLY A 62 -12.72 1.09 3.22
C GLY A 62 -12.64 1.90 1.94
N ARG A 63 -12.52 3.22 2.03
CA ARG A 63 -12.30 4.07 0.86
C ARG A 63 -10.84 4.08 0.49
N VAL A 64 -10.56 4.13 -0.81
CA VAL A 64 -9.20 4.12 -1.34
C VAL A 64 -8.86 5.50 -1.89
N GLY A 65 -7.76 6.07 -1.39
CA GLY A 65 -7.18 7.29 -1.94
C GLY A 65 -5.95 6.98 -2.78
N MET A 66 -5.69 7.83 -3.78
CA MET A 66 -4.45 7.79 -4.55
C MET A 66 -3.77 9.15 -4.50
N TYR A 67 -2.48 9.17 -4.16
CA TYR A 67 -1.71 10.39 -4.02
C TYR A 67 -0.49 10.44 -4.94
N VAL A 68 0.01 9.27 -5.33
CA VAL A 68 1.09 9.13 -6.31
C VAL A 68 0.70 8.01 -7.27
N GLU A 69 0.75 8.28 -8.56
CA GLU A 69 0.42 7.28 -9.57
C GLU A 69 1.42 6.12 -9.53
N GLU A 70 0.99 4.93 -9.95
CA GLU A 70 1.86 3.74 -9.90
C GLU A 70 3.10 3.86 -10.78
N LYS A 71 3.08 4.66 -11.82
CA LYS A 71 4.25 4.94 -12.66
C LYS A 71 5.35 5.73 -11.93
N ASP A 72 5.03 6.35 -10.82
CA ASP A 72 5.93 7.22 -10.06
C ASP A 72 6.28 6.59 -8.71
N ARG A 73 7.44 6.98 -8.16
CA ARG A 73 7.87 6.58 -6.83
C ARG A 73 7.30 7.50 -5.77
N SER A 74 6.64 6.96 -4.76
CA SER A 74 6.27 7.70 -3.56
C SER A 74 7.47 7.89 -2.62
N TRP A 75 7.35 8.81 -1.67
CA TRP A 75 8.35 9.03 -0.61
C TRP A 75 7.76 8.53 0.71
N CYS A 76 7.69 7.22 0.87
CA CYS A 76 6.98 6.59 1.98
C CYS A 76 7.90 5.95 3.02
N SER A 77 8.84 5.11 2.59
CA SER A 77 9.63 4.30 3.51
C SER A 77 10.94 4.95 3.96
N SER A 78 11.28 6.13 3.48
CA SER A 78 12.58 6.77 3.62
C SER A 78 13.73 5.96 3.01
N ASN A 79 13.40 4.97 2.20
CA ASN A 79 14.34 4.12 1.48
C ASN A 79 14.03 4.20 -0.02
N PRO A 80 14.78 4.99 -0.80
CA PRO A 80 14.53 5.15 -2.22
C PRO A 80 14.56 3.84 -2.99
N GLU A 81 15.46 2.95 -2.67
CA GLU A 81 15.57 1.65 -3.34
C GLU A 81 14.29 0.84 -3.15
N ASN A 82 13.77 0.78 -1.94
CA ASN A 82 12.51 0.12 -1.66
C ASN A 82 11.35 0.78 -2.41
N ASP A 83 11.24 2.11 -2.29
CA ASP A 83 10.10 2.84 -2.84
C ASP A 83 10.06 2.81 -4.38
N HIS A 84 11.20 2.69 -5.04
CA HIS A 84 11.23 2.49 -6.50
C HIS A 84 10.64 1.15 -6.93
N GLN A 85 10.74 0.13 -6.09
CA GLN A 85 10.25 -1.22 -6.38
C GLN A 85 8.85 -1.50 -5.83
N ALA A 86 8.35 -0.63 -4.98
CA ALA A 86 7.14 -0.89 -4.20
C ALA A 86 5.97 0.02 -4.59
N ILE A 87 4.77 -0.54 -4.52
CA ILE A 87 3.56 0.24 -4.31
C ILE A 87 3.40 0.39 -2.80
N THR A 88 3.27 1.62 -2.34
CA THR A 88 3.16 1.95 -0.92
C THR A 88 1.71 2.28 -0.58
N ILE A 89 1.25 1.79 0.57
CA ILE A 89 -0.14 1.94 1.01
C ILE A 89 -0.17 2.36 2.47
N GLU A 90 -0.81 3.48 2.75
CA GLU A 90 -1.11 3.92 4.12
C GLU A 90 -2.45 3.35 4.56
N VAL A 91 -2.52 2.81 5.76
CA VAL A 91 -3.76 2.22 6.31
C VAL A 91 -4.13 2.91 7.61
N ALA A 92 -5.38 3.34 7.71
CA ALA A 92 -5.89 3.98 8.91
C ALA A 92 -6.01 2.99 10.07
N ASN A 93 -5.80 3.48 11.29
CA ASN A 93 -5.90 2.69 12.50
C ASN A 93 -7.19 3.01 13.27
N LEU A 94 -7.76 1.99 13.94
CA LEU A 94 -8.87 2.17 14.86
C LEU A 94 -8.40 2.53 16.26
N THR A 95 -7.20 2.06 16.64
CA THR A 95 -6.63 2.29 17.97
C THR A 95 -5.19 2.76 17.84
N GLY A 96 -4.70 3.44 18.88
CA GLY A 96 -3.30 3.81 18.99
C GLY A 96 -2.43 2.67 19.48
N ALA A 97 -1.22 3.01 19.87
CA ALA A 97 -0.26 2.07 20.45
C ALA A 97 -0.84 1.41 21.71
N PRO A 98 -0.47 0.15 22.03
CA PRO A 98 0.45 -0.68 21.27
C PRO A 98 -0.21 -1.49 20.13
N ASP A 99 -1.54 -1.55 20.10
CA ASP A 99 -2.26 -2.49 19.25
C ASP A 99 -2.36 -2.08 17.78
N TRP A 100 -2.47 -0.78 17.49
CA TRP A 100 -2.60 -0.24 16.12
C TRP A 100 -3.61 -1.02 15.27
N LYS A 101 -4.79 -1.28 15.84
CA LYS A 101 -5.82 -2.10 15.15
C LYS A 101 -6.28 -1.44 13.85
N VAL A 102 -6.60 -2.27 12.88
CA VAL A 102 -7.17 -1.90 11.60
C VAL A 102 -8.59 -2.44 11.54
N SER A 103 -9.54 -1.64 11.05
CA SER A 103 -10.94 -2.09 10.94
C SER A 103 -11.05 -3.26 9.97
N ASP A 104 -12.05 -4.10 10.16
CA ASP A 104 -12.31 -5.21 9.24
C ASP A 104 -12.61 -4.70 7.83
N THR A 105 -13.35 -3.61 7.72
CA THR A 105 -13.66 -2.97 6.44
C THR A 105 -12.39 -2.48 5.73
N ALA A 106 -11.49 -1.83 6.46
CA ALA A 106 -10.21 -1.39 5.91
C ALA A 106 -9.34 -2.58 5.50
N MET A 107 -9.33 -3.64 6.31
CA MET A 107 -8.55 -4.84 6.03
C MET A 107 -9.03 -5.54 4.76
N GLU A 108 -10.33 -5.71 4.61
CA GLU A 108 -10.91 -6.32 3.40
C GLU A 108 -10.57 -5.52 2.16
N LYS A 109 -10.68 -4.20 2.24
CA LYS A 109 -10.33 -3.33 1.11
C LYS A 109 -8.83 -3.36 0.83
N LEU A 110 -7.99 -3.40 1.85
CA LEU A 110 -6.54 -3.52 1.69
C LEU A 110 -6.17 -4.82 0.94
N ILE A 111 -6.80 -5.92 1.31
CA ILE A 111 -6.59 -7.21 0.63
C ILE A 111 -7.03 -7.12 -0.84
N GLU A 112 -8.18 -6.52 -1.10
CA GLU A 112 -8.69 -6.32 -2.45
C GLU A 112 -7.74 -5.46 -3.29
N LEU A 113 -7.25 -4.37 -2.72
CA LEU A 113 -6.29 -3.47 -3.37
C LEU A 113 -4.97 -4.17 -3.66
N CYS A 114 -4.43 -4.90 -2.69
CA CYS A 114 -3.20 -5.68 -2.88
C CYS A 114 -3.37 -6.73 -3.98
N THR A 115 -4.51 -7.39 -4.02
CA THR A 115 -4.84 -8.37 -5.07
C THR A 115 -4.82 -7.72 -6.46
N ASP A 116 -5.47 -6.57 -6.58
CA ASP A 116 -5.50 -5.81 -7.84
C ASP A 116 -4.10 -5.39 -8.28
N ILE A 117 -3.30 -4.86 -7.38
CA ILE A 117 -1.91 -4.45 -7.65
C ILE A 117 -1.09 -5.65 -8.13
N CYS A 118 -1.19 -6.77 -7.44
CA CYS A 118 -0.45 -7.97 -7.79
C CYS A 118 -0.82 -8.49 -9.18
N ARG A 119 -2.11 -8.52 -9.51
CA ARG A 119 -2.59 -8.98 -10.82
C ARG A 119 -2.08 -8.09 -11.96
N ARG A 120 -2.15 -6.78 -11.78
CA ARG A 120 -1.73 -5.84 -12.82
C ARG A 120 -0.23 -5.76 -13.01
N ASN A 121 0.56 -6.13 -12.00
CA ASN A 121 2.02 -6.05 -12.02
C ASN A 121 2.70 -7.42 -12.06
N ASN A 122 1.96 -8.48 -12.32
CA ASN A 122 2.46 -9.86 -12.43
C ASN A 122 3.21 -10.34 -11.17
N ILE A 123 2.76 -9.92 -10.00
CA ILE A 123 3.24 -10.42 -8.72
C ILE A 123 2.42 -11.65 -8.36
N GLU A 124 3.01 -12.83 -8.47
CA GLU A 124 2.29 -14.08 -8.28
C GLU A 124 1.93 -14.34 -6.81
N LYS A 125 2.80 -13.89 -5.89
CA LYS A 125 2.64 -14.16 -4.47
C LYS A 125 3.27 -13.08 -3.62
N LEU A 126 2.61 -12.71 -2.54
CA LEU A 126 3.16 -11.82 -1.52
C LEU A 126 3.79 -12.66 -0.41
N ASN A 127 5.08 -12.50 -0.20
CA ASN A 127 5.84 -13.18 0.85
C ASN A 127 6.23 -12.17 1.92
N PHE A 128 5.76 -12.41 3.12
CA PHE A 128 6.17 -11.66 4.30
C PHE A 128 7.24 -12.47 5.04
N THR A 129 8.47 -11.98 5.03
CA THR A 129 9.62 -12.64 5.70
C THR A 129 10.02 -11.95 7.00
N GLY A 130 9.33 -10.87 7.37
CA GLY A 130 9.66 -10.07 8.53
C GLY A 130 10.85 -9.13 8.33
N ASP A 131 11.36 -9.03 7.10
CA ASP A 131 12.48 -8.16 6.74
C ASP A 131 12.33 -7.64 5.30
N LYS A 132 13.35 -6.96 4.81
CA LYS A 132 13.35 -6.37 3.48
C LYS A 132 13.43 -7.35 2.32
N ASN A 133 13.67 -8.63 2.58
CA ASN A 133 13.85 -9.63 1.53
C ASN A 133 12.54 -10.16 0.96
N GLY A 134 11.43 -10.01 1.70
CA GLY A 134 10.10 -10.33 1.19
C GLY A 134 9.60 -9.30 0.19
N ASN A 135 8.58 -9.65 -0.57
CA ASN A 135 7.90 -8.71 -1.47
C ASN A 135 6.62 -8.12 -0.88
N LEU A 136 6.27 -8.51 0.35
CA LEU A 136 5.35 -7.79 1.21
C LEU A 136 6.17 -7.26 2.37
N THR A 137 6.44 -5.96 2.36
CA THR A 137 7.22 -5.32 3.41
C THR A 137 6.33 -4.36 4.20
N MET A 138 6.72 -4.14 5.44
CA MET A 138 5.93 -3.33 6.34
C MET A 138 6.83 -2.44 7.14
N HIS A 139 6.32 -1.28 7.50
CA HIS A 139 7.00 -0.46 8.46
C HIS A 139 7.06 -1.20 9.81
N LYS A 140 8.14 -1.02 10.55
CA LYS A 140 8.39 -1.71 11.83
C LYS A 140 7.22 -1.69 12.82
N TRP A 141 6.31 -0.72 12.67
CA TRP A 141 5.15 -0.59 13.54
C TRP A 141 4.10 -1.67 13.27
N PHE A 142 4.06 -2.25 12.07
CA PHE A 142 3.15 -3.34 11.74
C PHE A 142 3.62 -4.70 12.23
N ALA A 143 4.85 -4.80 12.70
CA ALA A 143 5.42 -6.09 13.12
C ALA A 143 4.60 -6.79 14.21
N ALA A 144 3.87 -6.04 15.02
CA ALA A 144 3.03 -6.57 16.09
C ALA A 144 1.55 -6.70 15.73
N THR A 145 1.16 -6.45 14.46
CA THR A 145 -0.25 -6.51 14.06
C THR A 145 -0.54 -7.76 13.23
N PRO A 146 -1.81 -8.24 13.20
CA PRO A 146 -2.19 -9.39 12.37
C PRO A 146 -2.28 -9.08 10.87
N VAL A 147 -2.02 -7.84 10.45
CA VAL A 147 -2.13 -7.42 9.04
C VAL A 147 -1.30 -8.29 8.10
N PRO A 148 0.01 -8.58 8.36
CA PRO A 148 0.79 -9.41 7.47
C PRO A 148 0.22 -10.82 7.28
N ASP A 149 -0.19 -11.45 8.38
CA ASP A 149 -0.75 -12.79 8.35
C ASP A 149 -2.04 -12.85 7.55
N ARG A 150 -2.92 -11.88 7.76
CA ARG A 150 -4.20 -11.83 7.03
C ARG A 150 -3.98 -11.63 5.54
N ILE A 151 -3.06 -10.77 5.15
CA ILE A 151 -2.73 -10.53 3.74
C ILE A 151 -2.06 -11.77 3.15
N SER A 152 -1.11 -12.39 3.84
CA SER A 152 -0.44 -13.59 3.38
C SER A 152 -1.40 -14.76 3.19
N LYS A 153 -2.36 -14.93 4.12
CA LYS A 153 -3.43 -15.93 4.01
C LYS A 153 -4.37 -15.64 2.84
N ALA A 154 -4.72 -14.38 2.64
CA ALA A 154 -5.56 -13.97 1.52
C ALA A 154 -4.85 -14.21 0.18
N ASN A 155 -3.54 -14.03 0.13
CA ASN A 155 -2.75 -14.24 -1.07
C ASN A 155 -2.79 -15.70 -1.55
N SER A 156 -2.99 -16.66 -0.67
CA SER A 156 -3.19 -18.06 -1.08
C SER A 156 -4.49 -18.24 -1.88
N ARG A 157 -5.42 -17.29 -1.76
CA ARG A 157 -6.68 -17.25 -2.53
C ARG A 157 -6.57 -16.40 -3.79
N ILE A 158 -5.49 -15.64 -3.94
CA ILE A 158 -5.17 -14.89 -5.15
C ILE A 158 -4.51 -15.87 -6.10
N SER A 159 -5.30 -16.78 -6.65
CA SER A 159 -4.79 -17.55 -7.77
C SER A 159 -4.57 -16.57 -8.91
N PRO A 160 -3.36 -16.49 -9.48
CA PRO A 160 -3.22 -15.81 -10.74
C PRO A 160 -4.23 -16.45 -11.69
N PRO A 161 -4.86 -15.68 -12.61
CA PRO A 161 -5.65 -16.30 -13.62
C PRO A 161 -4.76 -17.36 -14.23
N ARG A 162 -5.20 -18.62 -14.15
CA ARG A 162 -4.47 -19.70 -14.80
C ARG A 162 -4.22 -19.21 -16.20
N SER A 163 -2.94 -19.04 -16.55
CA SER A 163 -2.62 -18.80 -17.92
C SER A 163 -3.31 -19.92 -18.69
N THR A 164 -4.36 -19.60 -19.39
CA THR A 164 -4.90 -20.46 -20.40
C THR A 164 -3.89 -20.44 -21.53
N SER A 165 -2.78 -21.10 -21.31
CA SER A 165 -1.96 -21.54 -22.39
C SER A 165 -2.74 -22.66 -23.04
N GLY A 166 -3.66 -22.28 -23.88
CA GLY A 166 -4.15 -23.19 -24.87
C GLY A 166 -3.06 -23.44 -25.86
#